data_8ce1ebf80a594e9a9886ede48862f0a6
#
_entry.id   8ce1ebf80a594e9a9886ede48862f0a6
#
_cell.length_a   1.000
_cell.length_b   1.000
_cell.length_c   1.000
_cell.angle_alpha   90.00
_cell.angle_beta   90.00
_cell.angle_gamma   90.00
#
_symmetry.space_group_name_H-M   'P 1'
#
loop_
_entity.id
_entity.type
_entity.pdbx_description
1 polymer ?
#
loop_
_entity_poly.entity_id
_entity_poly.type
_entity_poly.pdbx_seq_one_letter_code
_entity_poly.pdbx_strand_id
1 'polypeptide(L)'
;MSGRRVLALYGALLLGFAAVVCRLYWLCSNTDYAVRAAAQSEAVLRLPAARGNFYDCGGLPLTGLSQSWLALCFPGEGSYARLYPYADADGQARLYRERNTSRPFLLDVVQDVSGLGVRCYAVPRRYAAAPLAEQLIGYLDSEGHGAAGLEAALDDVLYTGERDTLHCAVTAQGRLRRGSEPILEKTDSAPQGVRLTLSRSIQRAAEGVAAESMATGCILIIDVSSGKVRACVSLPGFDAANVGESLTAPDSPLLNRAFSAYAVGSVFKPVLAAAALEAGEGDFIRECPGYDALNGQVYRCSGSVPHGLVELDGALEKSCNGYFIELGRKLGPERVRQMAAALGFGKGQDIAGGLRSASGVLPEAETLENEGQFANFCFGQGELLATPLQVAGMMNTIAAGGVYHTPLFVECTVDETTGEELTPLAHGSSRRVFAEQTAEKLQELLAGVVAEGTGRQAAPSEGTAAGKTGTAQTGQFRDGEELKNYWFAGFYPAEKPRWTIVVMQDAQTEPEVSSAAVFARLCDALSAGE
;
A
#
# COMPACT_ATOMS: atom_id res chain seq x y z
N MET A 1 -55.42 -9.89 -77.71
CA MET A 1 -55.41 -10.60 -76.42
C MET A 1 -56.83 -10.79 -75.90
N SER A 2 -57.27 -12.00 -75.56
CA SER A 2 -58.65 -12.20 -75.06
C SER A 2 -58.85 -11.50 -73.72
N GLY A 3 -60.00 -10.81 -73.51
CA GLY A 3 -60.33 -10.05 -72.32
C GLY A 3 -60.11 -10.83 -70.99
N ARG A 4 -60.26 -12.19 -71.08
CA ARG A 4 -59.97 -13.09 -69.94
C ARG A 4 -58.50 -13.09 -69.49
N ARG A 5 -57.53 -12.93 -70.41
CA ARG A 5 -56.09 -12.87 -70.09
C ARG A 5 -55.73 -11.53 -69.48
N VAL A 6 -56.36 -10.43 -69.91
CA VAL A 6 -56.16 -9.11 -69.28
C VAL A 6 -56.71 -9.07 -67.88
N LEU A 7 -57.91 -9.68 -67.66
CA LEU A 7 -58.49 -9.76 -66.32
C LEU A 7 -57.67 -10.63 -65.37
N ALA A 8 -57.10 -11.76 -65.83
CA ALA A 8 -56.20 -12.62 -65.06
C ALA A 8 -54.90 -11.91 -64.70
N LEU A 9 -54.31 -11.14 -65.59
CA LEU A 9 -53.13 -10.35 -65.38
C LEU A 9 -53.37 -9.23 -64.31
N TYR A 10 -54.50 -8.57 -64.39
CA TYR A 10 -54.94 -7.55 -63.44
C TYR A 10 -55.18 -8.14 -62.02
N GLY A 11 -55.83 -9.31 -62.00
CA GLY A 11 -56.00 -10.04 -60.69
C GLY A 11 -54.68 -10.47 -60.09
N ALA A 12 -53.74 -10.96 -60.90
CA ALA A 12 -52.40 -11.31 -60.38
C ALA A 12 -51.61 -10.08 -59.84
N LEU A 13 -51.72 -8.92 -60.53
CA LEU A 13 -51.15 -7.67 -60.10
C LEU A 13 -51.74 -7.17 -58.76
N LEU A 14 -53.08 -7.24 -58.63
CA LEU A 14 -53.77 -6.89 -57.38
C LEU A 14 -53.38 -7.79 -56.22
N LEU A 15 -53.28 -9.11 -56.43
CA LEU A 15 -52.83 -10.06 -55.44
C LEU A 15 -51.38 -9.79 -55.06
N GLY A 16 -50.51 -9.52 -56.01
CA GLY A 16 -49.11 -9.12 -55.75
C GLY A 16 -49.02 -7.85 -54.93
N PHE A 17 -49.81 -6.82 -55.26
CA PHE A 17 -49.86 -5.58 -54.50
C PHE A 17 -50.41 -5.80 -53.09
N ALA A 18 -51.49 -6.57 -52.94
CA ALA A 18 -52.01 -6.92 -51.61
C ALA A 18 -51.00 -7.67 -50.77
N ALA A 19 -50.23 -8.61 -51.33
CA ALA A 19 -49.19 -9.33 -50.65
C ALA A 19 -48.05 -8.40 -50.14
N VAL A 20 -47.67 -7.40 -51.00
CA VAL A 20 -46.68 -6.39 -50.60
C VAL A 20 -47.23 -5.51 -49.47
N VAL A 21 -48.48 -5.06 -49.54
CA VAL A 21 -49.12 -4.26 -48.49
C VAL A 21 -49.21 -5.06 -47.17
N CYS A 22 -49.64 -6.32 -47.22
CA CYS A 22 -49.68 -7.20 -46.05
C CYS A 22 -48.27 -7.41 -45.47
N ARG A 23 -47.27 -7.59 -46.32
CA ARG A 23 -45.87 -7.73 -45.87
C ARG A 23 -45.36 -6.46 -45.22
N LEU A 24 -45.64 -5.29 -45.80
CA LEU A 24 -45.27 -4.00 -45.19
C LEU A 24 -45.98 -3.78 -43.85
N TYR A 25 -47.29 -4.06 -43.81
CA TYR A 25 -48.05 -3.99 -42.57
C TYR A 25 -47.47 -4.89 -41.47
N TRP A 26 -47.15 -6.15 -41.83
CA TRP A 26 -46.51 -7.08 -40.90
C TRP A 26 -45.13 -6.61 -40.42
N LEU A 27 -44.31 -6.07 -41.32
CA LEU A 27 -43.02 -5.50 -40.98
C LEU A 27 -43.14 -4.28 -40.05
N CYS A 28 -44.10 -3.38 -40.29
CA CYS A 28 -44.34 -2.20 -39.47
C CYS A 28 -44.99 -2.52 -38.12
N SER A 29 -45.78 -3.61 -38.06
CA SER A 29 -46.47 -4.04 -36.85
C SER A 29 -45.61 -4.97 -35.96
N ASN A 30 -44.46 -5.43 -36.45
CA ASN A 30 -43.59 -6.31 -35.71
C ASN A 30 -42.69 -5.51 -34.76
N THR A 31 -43.00 -5.58 -33.48
CA THR A 31 -42.27 -4.90 -32.40
C THR A 31 -40.79 -5.28 -32.33
N ASP A 32 -40.42 -6.50 -32.73
CA ASP A 32 -39.01 -6.96 -32.72
C ASP A 32 -38.15 -6.16 -33.72
N TYR A 33 -38.71 -5.82 -34.91
CA TYR A 33 -37.99 -4.97 -35.87
C TYR A 33 -37.90 -3.52 -35.41
N ALA A 34 -38.92 -3.01 -34.74
CA ALA A 34 -38.89 -1.67 -34.14
C ALA A 34 -37.84 -1.58 -33.02
N VAL A 35 -37.77 -2.58 -32.14
CA VAL A 35 -36.77 -2.68 -31.08
C VAL A 35 -35.36 -2.79 -31.68
N ARG A 36 -35.16 -3.64 -32.67
CA ARG A 36 -33.85 -3.76 -33.37
C ARG A 36 -33.45 -2.49 -34.08
N ALA A 37 -34.39 -1.79 -34.75
CA ALA A 37 -34.12 -0.51 -35.38
C ALA A 37 -33.78 0.58 -34.37
N ALA A 38 -34.48 0.63 -33.23
CA ALA A 38 -34.16 1.52 -32.13
C ALA A 38 -32.76 1.24 -31.57
N ALA A 39 -32.44 -0.03 -31.31
CA ALA A 39 -31.11 -0.45 -30.81
C ALA A 39 -29.97 -0.15 -31.83
N GLN A 40 -30.25 -0.17 -33.12
CA GLN A 40 -29.27 0.22 -34.16
C GLN A 40 -29.13 1.74 -34.33
N SER A 41 -30.11 2.51 -33.88
CA SER A 41 -30.11 3.98 -33.97
C SER A 41 -29.63 4.66 -32.70
N GLU A 42 -29.20 3.87 -31.69
CA GLU A 42 -28.66 4.35 -30.44
C GLU A 42 -27.30 3.69 -30.17
N ALA A 43 -26.35 4.49 -29.70
CA ALA A 43 -25.09 4.00 -29.16
C ALA A 43 -25.02 4.40 -27.66
N VAL A 44 -24.85 3.41 -26.81
CA VAL A 44 -24.71 3.60 -25.38
C VAL A 44 -23.23 3.42 -25.04
N LEU A 45 -22.62 4.47 -24.49
CA LEU A 45 -21.24 4.48 -24.02
C LEU A 45 -21.26 4.58 -22.50
N ARG A 46 -20.44 3.79 -21.86
CA ARG A 46 -20.32 3.80 -20.39
C ARG A 46 -19.11 4.63 -20.01
N LEU A 47 -19.31 5.56 -19.06
CA LEU A 47 -18.21 6.26 -18.41
C LEU A 47 -17.54 5.32 -17.39
N PRO A 48 -16.33 5.64 -16.94
CA PRO A 48 -15.72 4.93 -15.82
C PRO A 48 -16.68 4.87 -14.62
N ALA A 49 -16.70 3.76 -13.91
CA ALA A 49 -17.54 3.61 -12.73
C ALA A 49 -17.14 4.62 -11.65
N ALA A 50 -18.13 5.15 -10.94
CA ALA A 50 -17.87 5.91 -9.75
C ALA A 50 -17.23 5.01 -8.68
N ARG A 51 -16.16 5.50 -8.05
CA ARG A 51 -15.44 4.80 -7.00
C ARG A 51 -15.11 5.75 -5.85
N GLY A 52 -15.41 5.33 -4.63
CA GLY A 52 -15.12 6.09 -3.43
C GLY A 52 -13.61 6.32 -3.24
N ASN A 53 -13.26 7.45 -2.63
CA ASN A 53 -11.87 7.84 -2.43
C ASN A 53 -11.32 7.37 -1.09
N PHE A 54 -10.00 7.27 -1.00
CA PHE A 54 -9.31 7.20 0.26
C PHE A 54 -9.01 8.61 0.77
N TYR A 55 -9.22 8.80 2.06
CA TYR A 55 -8.97 10.04 2.77
C TYR A 55 -7.93 9.82 3.87
N ASP A 56 -7.17 10.82 4.19
CA ASP A 56 -6.28 10.80 5.35
C ASP A 56 -7.06 10.98 6.67
N CYS A 57 -6.38 10.91 7.79
CA CYS A 57 -7.00 11.05 9.12
C CYS A 57 -7.64 12.42 9.37
N GLY A 58 -7.31 13.44 8.58
CA GLY A 58 -7.88 14.79 8.60
C GLY A 58 -9.00 15.00 7.57
N GLY A 59 -9.36 13.97 6.79
CA GLY A 59 -10.36 14.06 5.73
C GLY A 59 -9.83 14.64 4.41
N LEU A 60 -8.53 14.78 4.24
CA LEU A 60 -7.95 15.20 2.97
C LEU A 60 -7.84 14.00 2.01
N PRO A 61 -8.27 14.13 0.74
CA PRO A 61 -8.23 13.02 -0.19
C PRO A 61 -6.79 12.59 -0.53
N LEU A 62 -6.58 11.27 -0.61
CA LEU A 62 -5.35 10.62 -1.05
C LEU A 62 -5.48 10.13 -2.49
N THR A 63 -6.70 9.82 -2.94
CA THR A 63 -7.03 9.44 -4.32
C THR A 63 -8.05 10.41 -4.91
N GLY A 64 -8.26 10.39 -6.23
CA GLY A 64 -9.22 11.25 -6.90
C GLY A 64 -8.86 12.74 -6.91
N LEU A 65 -7.58 13.06 -6.75
CA LEU A 65 -7.08 14.44 -6.62
C LEU A 65 -7.05 15.23 -7.93
N SER A 66 -7.15 14.57 -9.05
CA SER A 66 -7.08 15.18 -10.37
C SER A 66 -8.23 14.72 -11.25
N GLN A 67 -8.48 15.45 -12.33
CA GLN A 67 -9.47 15.10 -13.34
C GLN A 67 -8.75 14.66 -14.61
N SER A 68 -9.34 13.70 -15.31
CA SER A 68 -9.07 13.39 -16.69
C SER A 68 -10.26 13.78 -17.56
N TRP A 69 -10.04 13.83 -18.85
CA TRP A 69 -11.05 14.25 -19.81
C TRP A 69 -11.32 13.14 -20.82
N LEU A 70 -12.58 12.85 -21.04
CA LEU A 70 -13.03 11.90 -22.05
C LEU A 70 -13.65 12.65 -23.21
N ALA A 71 -13.01 12.62 -24.37
CA ALA A 71 -13.53 13.17 -25.60
C ALA A 71 -14.45 12.16 -26.28
N LEU A 72 -15.67 12.57 -26.63
CA LEU A 72 -16.63 11.77 -27.39
C LEU A 72 -16.32 11.84 -28.87
N CYS A 73 -15.86 10.74 -29.44
CA CYS A 73 -15.46 10.61 -30.84
C CYS A 73 -16.58 9.97 -31.69
N PHE A 74 -16.95 10.61 -32.78
CA PHE A 74 -17.86 10.05 -33.77
C PHE A 74 -17.12 9.67 -35.09
N PRO A 75 -17.49 8.57 -35.74
CA PRO A 75 -16.92 8.18 -37.03
C PRO A 75 -17.06 9.26 -38.08
N GLY A 76 -16.01 9.51 -38.87
CA GLY A 76 -16.04 10.42 -40.01
C GLY A 76 -16.04 11.93 -39.72
N GLU A 77 -15.94 12.34 -38.45
CA GLU A 77 -15.90 13.77 -38.07
C GLU A 77 -14.47 14.36 -38.01
N GLY A 78 -13.49 13.66 -38.52
CA GLY A 78 -12.09 14.09 -38.47
C GLY A 78 -11.49 14.05 -37.06
N SER A 79 -12.08 13.28 -36.14
CA SER A 79 -11.66 13.14 -34.73
C SER A 79 -10.19 12.77 -34.62
N TYR A 80 -9.70 11.89 -35.52
CA TYR A 80 -8.28 11.50 -35.52
C TYR A 80 -7.34 12.71 -35.60
N ALA A 81 -7.49 13.54 -36.62
CA ALA A 81 -6.59 14.67 -36.84
C ALA A 81 -6.72 15.77 -35.78
N ARG A 82 -7.93 15.94 -35.23
CA ARG A 82 -8.19 16.96 -34.20
C ARG A 82 -7.67 16.55 -32.83
N LEU A 83 -7.79 15.27 -32.47
CA LEU A 83 -7.54 14.78 -31.12
C LEU A 83 -6.15 14.17 -30.95
N TYR A 84 -5.48 13.78 -32.04
CA TYR A 84 -4.15 13.17 -31.98
C TYR A 84 -3.13 13.96 -31.15
N PRO A 85 -3.04 15.32 -31.22
CA PRO A 85 -2.10 16.09 -30.40
C PRO A 85 -2.45 16.14 -28.90
N TYR A 86 -3.68 15.77 -28.54
CA TYR A 86 -4.20 15.83 -27.17
C TYR A 86 -4.35 14.45 -26.52
N ALA A 87 -4.01 13.39 -27.25
CA ALA A 87 -3.99 12.03 -26.76
C ALA A 87 -2.56 11.62 -26.40
N ASP A 88 -2.40 10.84 -25.33
CA ASP A 88 -1.16 10.15 -25.01
C ASP A 88 -0.86 9.01 -26.02
N ALA A 89 0.21 8.26 -25.82
CA ALA A 89 0.62 7.20 -26.73
C ALA A 89 -0.47 6.13 -26.93
N ASP A 90 -1.15 5.73 -25.84
CA ASP A 90 -2.23 4.74 -25.88
C ASP A 90 -3.48 5.29 -26.57
N GLY A 91 -3.85 6.52 -26.28
CA GLY A 91 -4.94 7.22 -26.95
C GLY A 91 -4.66 7.42 -28.45
N GLN A 92 -3.42 7.73 -28.82
CA GLN A 92 -3.01 7.80 -30.24
C GLN A 92 -3.11 6.44 -30.92
N ALA A 93 -2.66 5.38 -30.27
CA ALA A 93 -2.80 4.01 -30.78
C ALA A 93 -4.28 3.61 -30.91
N ARG A 94 -5.13 4.01 -29.94
CA ARG A 94 -6.59 3.79 -29.99
C ARG A 94 -7.23 4.55 -31.12
N LEU A 95 -6.91 5.84 -31.33
CA LEU A 95 -7.38 6.62 -32.47
C LEU A 95 -7.03 5.96 -33.80
N TYR A 96 -5.82 5.42 -33.94
CA TYR A 96 -5.42 4.71 -35.14
C TYR A 96 -6.19 3.41 -35.33
N ARG A 97 -6.39 2.62 -34.29
CA ARG A 97 -7.17 1.36 -34.31
C ARG A 97 -8.62 1.62 -34.68
N GLU A 98 -9.24 2.65 -34.10
CA GLU A 98 -10.65 3.00 -34.29
C GLU A 98 -10.92 3.88 -35.52
N ARG A 99 -9.89 4.21 -36.33
CA ARG A 99 -10.05 5.12 -37.51
C ARG A 99 -11.11 4.70 -38.54
N ASN A 100 -11.41 3.40 -38.62
CA ASN A 100 -12.40 2.82 -39.53
C ASN A 100 -13.64 2.29 -38.78
N THR A 101 -13.80 2.61 -37.51
CA THR A 101 -14.97 2.16 -36.72
C THR A 101 -16.26 2.79 -37.28
N SER A 102 -17.36 2.06 -37.11
CA SER A 102 -18.72 2.57 -37.39
C SER A 102 -19.48 2.91 -36.10
N ARG A 103 -18.81 2.96 -34.96
CA ARG A 103 -19.40 3.26 -33.66
C ARG A 103 -18.68 4.43 -32.98
N PRO A 104 -19.41 5.29 -32.24
CA PRO A 104 -18.75 6.28 -31.39
C PRO A 104 -17.97 5.60 -30.26
N PHE A 105 -16.95 6.27 -29.77
CA PHE A 105 -16.14 5.82 -28.64
C PHE A 105 -15.68 7.02 -27.81
N LEU A 106 -15.29 6.77 -26.56
CA LEU A 106 -14.68 7.74 -25.68
C LEU A 106 -13.16 7.61 -25.77
N LEU A 107 -12.46 8.74 -25.79
CA LEU A 107 -11.00 8.83 -25.86
C LEU A 107 -10.49 9.63 -24.67
N ASP A 108 -9.51 9.09 -23.95
CA ASP A 108 -8.79 9.85 -22.95
C ASP A 108 -7.96 10.95 -23.61
N VAL A 109 -8.08 12.18 -23.10
CA VAL A 109 -7.34 13.35 -23.57
C VAL A 109 -6.73 14.10 -22.38
N VAL A 110 -5.57 14.71 -22.63
CA VAL A 110 -4.77 15.36 -21.57
C VAL A 110 -5.39 16.66 -21.04
N GLN A 111 -6.35 17.24 -21.76
CA GLN A 111 -7.05 18.47 -21.38
C GLN A 111 -8.44 18.53 -22.00
N ASP A 112 -9.26 19.49 -21.54
CA ASP A 112 -10.55 19.77 -22.17
C ASP A 112 -10.36 20.28 -23.61
N VAL A 113 -10.91 19.53 -24.57
CA VAL A 113 -10.89 19.85 -26.00
C VAL A 113 -12.26 20.28 -26.53
N SER A 114 -13.20 20.65 -25.68
CA SER A 114 -14.55 21.11 -26.08
C SER A 114 -14.49 22.35 -27.02
N GLY A 115 -13.48 23.20 -26.86
CA GLY A 115 -13.20 24.30 -27.76
C GLY A 115 -12.92 23.93 -29.23
N LEU A 116 -12.62 22.65 -29.51
CA LEU A 116 -12.45 22.12 -30.86
C LEU A 116 -13.76 21.60 -31.46
N GLY A 117 -14.91 21.81 -30.82
CA GLY A 117 -16.21 21.29 -31.22
C GLY A 117 -16.37 19.80 -30.94
N VAL A 118 -15.61 19.25 -30.03
CA VAL A 118 -15.69 17.87 -29.54
C VAL A 118 -16.28 17.93 -28.12
N ARG A 119 -17.25 17.08 -27.82
CA ARG A 119 -17.80 17.02 -26.45
C ARG A 119 -16.82 16.31 -25.54
N CYS A 120 -16.54 16.93 -24.38
CA CYS A 120 -15.69 16.37 -23.35
C CYS A 120 -16.48 16.19 -22.04
N TYR A 121 -16.12 15.13 -21.35
CA TYR A 121 -16.64 14.80 -20.03
C TYR A 121 -15.49 14.73 -19.04
N ALA A 122 -15.56 15.51 -17.97
CA ALA A 122 -14.62 15.42 -16.87
C ALA A 122 -14.92 14.16 -16.06
N VAL A 123 -13.91 13.35 -15.81
CA VAL A 123 -13.99 12.16 -14.96
C VAL A 123 -12.88 12.20 -13.91
N PRO A 124 -13.14 11.74 -12.68
CA PRO A 124 -12.08 11.67 -11.67
C PRO A 124 -10.95 10.76 -12.15
N ARG A 125 -9.71 11.23 -12.03
CA ARG A 125 -8.52 10.39 -12.20
C ARG A 125 -8.16 9.80 -10.85
N ARG A 126 -8.10 8.47 -10.78
CA ARG A 126 -7.90 7.74 -9.53
C ARG A 126 -6.58 8.10 -8.84
N TYR A 127 -5.48 8.05 -9.60
CA TYR A 127 -4.13 8.29 -9.07
C TYR A 127 -3.57 9.61 -9.58
N ALA A 128 -2.93 10.37 -8.70
CA ALA A 128 -2.15 11.55 -9.06
C ALA A 128 -0.86 11.14 -9.80
N ALA A 129 -0.13 12.10 -10.35
CA ALA A 129 1.18 11.84 -10.97
C ALA A 129 2.25 11.39 -9.97
N ALA A 130 2.09 11.77 -8.68
CA ALA A 130 2.90 11.29 -7.56
C ALA A 130 1.92 10.85 -6.46
N PRO A 131 1.40 9.62 -6.53
CA PRO A 131 0.49 9.10 -5.53
C PRO A 131 1.23 8.85 -4.21
N LEU A 132 0.52 8.85 -3.09
CA LEU A 132 1.07 8.56 -1.78
C LEU A 132 0.69 7.12 -1.36
N ALA A 133 1.57 6.48 -0.59
CA ALA A 133 1.35 5.15 -0.02
C ALA A 133 0.95 4.09 -1.06
N GLU A 134 1.62 4.09 -2.21
CA GLU A 134 1.26 3.29 -3.39
C GLU A 134 1.03 1.81 -3.09
N GLN A 135 1.96 1.15 -2.39
CA GLN A 135 1.85 -0.28 -2.06
C GLN A 135 0.77 -0.57 -1.01
N LEU A 136 0.42 0.40 -0.17
CA LEU A 136 -0.67 0.26 0.80
C LEU A 136 -2.02 0.46 0.12
N ILE A 137 -2.17 1.54 -0.65
CA ILE A 137 -3.40 1.82 -1.40
C ILE A 137 -3.61 0.76 -2.46
N GLY A 138 -2.60 0.44 -3.25
CA GLY A 138 -2.68 -0.54 -4.32
C GLY A 138 -3.11 0.06 -5.65
N TYR A 139 -3.68 -0.77 -6.51
CA TYR A 139 -4.06 -0.40 -7.88
C TYR A 139 -5.32 -1.13 -8.34
N LEU A 140 -5.89 -0.62 -9.43
CA LEU A 140 -7.09 -1.17 -10.06
C LEU A 140 -6.72 -2.02 -11.29
N ASP A 141 -7.60 -2.96 -11.62
CA ASP A 141 -7.57 -3.67 -12.89
C ASP A 141 -8.17 -2.83 -14.03
N SER A 142 -8.20 -3.39 -15.24
CA SER A 142 -8.75 -2.73 -16.43
C SER A 142 -10.27 -2.52 -16.38
N GLU A 143 -10.98 -3.18 -15.49
CA GLU A 143 -12.42 -3.05 -15.29
C GLU A 143 -12.80 -2.05 -14.20
N GLY A 144 -11.79 -1.56 -13.44
CA GLY A 144 -11.93 -0.61 -12.35
C GLY A 144 -12.16 -1.24 -10.99
N HIS A 145 -11.96 -2.56 -10.86
CA HIS A 145 -11.95 -3.28 -9.59
C HIS A 145 -10.59 -3.20 -8.91
N GLY A 146 -10.58 -3.27 -7.60
CA GLY A 146 -9.35 -3.31 -6.83
C GLY A 146 -8.57 -4.61 -7.10
N ALA A 147 -7.32 -4.50 -7.58
CA ALA A 147 -6.45 -5.63 -7.89
C ALA A 147 -5.44 -5.93 -6.78
N ALA A 148 -5.04 -4.95 -5.98
CA ALA A 148 -4.09 -5.10 -4.90
C ALA A 148 -4.31 -4.07 -3.78
N GLY A 149 -3.67 -4.27 -2.63
CA GLY A 149 -3.69 -3.34 -1.50
C GLY A 149 -5.08 -3.09 -0.92
N LEU A 150 -5.30 -1.90 -0.40
CA LEU A 150 -6.60 -1.48 0.14
C LEU A 150 -7.67 -1.33 -0.94
N GLU A 151 -7.28 -1.05 -2.20
CA GLU A 151 -8.20 -1.05 -3.33
C GLU A 151 -8.90 -2.42 -3.49
N ALA A 152 -8.15 -3.52 -3.41
CA ALA A 152 -8.71 -4.86 -3.46
C ALA A 152 -9.44 -5.25 -2.17
N ALA A 153 -8.86 -4.91 -1.03
CA ALA A 153 -9.41 -5.28 0.28
C ALA A 153 -10.77 -4.62 0.58
N LEU A 154 -11.01 -3.43 0.03
CA LEU A 154 -12.21 -2.63 0.28
C LEU A 154 -13.01 -2.39 -1.01
N ASP A 155 -12.83 -3.24 -2.04
CA ASP A 155 -13.52 -3.09 -3.32
C ASP A 155 -15.04 -3.04 -3.16
N ASP A 156 -15.62 -3.91 -2.35
CA ASP A 156 -17.07 -3.96 -2.08
C ASP A 156 -17.63 -2.66 -1.45
N VAL A 157 -16.77 -1.88 -0.78
CA VAL A 157 -17.14 -0.59 -0.17
C VAL A 157 -16.99 0.54 -1.16
N LEU A 158 -15.87 0.55 -1.89
CA LEU A 158 -15.48 1.64 -2.77
C LEU A 158 -16.16 1.59 -4.14
N TYR A 159 -16.50 0.40 -4.64
CA TYR A 159 -17.00 0.19 -5.99
C TYR A 159 -18.49 -0.18 -5.98
N THR A 160 -19.32 0.66 -6.56
CA THR A 160 -20.78 0.41 -6.62
C THR A 160 -21.19 -0.42 -7.83
N GLY A 161 -20.31 -0.58 -8.83
CA GLY A 161 -20.63 -1.23 -10.10
C GLY A 161 -21.48 -0.38 -11.06
N GLU A 162 -22.05 0.70 -10.57
CA GLU A 162 -22.88 1.60 -11.36
C GLU A 162 -22.04 2.60 -12.14
N ARG A 163 -22.47 2.88 -13.36
CA ARG A 163 -21.73 3.75 -14.28
C ARG A 163 -22.69 4.73 -14.93
N ASP A 164 -22.30 5.97 -14.99
CA ASP A 164 -22.96 6.94 -15.84
C ASP A 164 -22.94 6.44 -17.30
N THR A 165 -24.07 6.57 -17.96
CA THR A 165 -24.22 6.14 -19.35
C THR A 165 -24.49 7.31 -20.26
N LEU A 166 -23.84 7.30 -21.43
CA LEU A 166 -23.99 8.31 -22.45
C LEU A 166 -24.77 7.73 -23.62
N HIS A 167 -25.98 8.21 -23.81
CA HIS A 167 -26.89 7.82 -24.86
C HIS A 167 -26.73 8.72 -26.07
N CYS A 168 -26.32 8.17 -27.22
CA CYS A 168 -26.08 8.89 -28.45
C CYS A 168 -27.02 8.39 -29.53
N ALA A 169 -27.92 9.24 -30.05
CA ALA A 169 -28.69 8.91 -31.22
C ALA A 169 -27.80 8.95 -32.49
N VAL A 170 -27.61 7.79 -33.14
CA VAL A 170 -26.67 7.62 -34.24
C VAL A 170 -27.35 7.18 -35.53
N THR A 171 -26.69 7.47 -36.65
CA THR A 171 -27.04 6.91 -37.96
C THR A 171 -26.48 5.49 -38.09
N ALA A 172 -26.88 4.77 -39.16
CA ALA A 172 -26.32 3.44 -39.47
C ALA A 172 -24.79 3.44 -39.65
N GLN A 173 -24.20 4.59 -39.96
CA GLN A 173 -22.74 4.78 -40.07
C GLN A 173 -22.09 5.23 -38.74
N GLY A 174 -22.82 5.22 -37.64
CA GLY A 174 -22.32 5.61 -36.32
C GLY A 174 -22.10 7.12 -36.10
N ARG A 175 -22.54 7.97 -37.03
CA ARG A 175 -22.45 9.43 -36.88
C ARG A 175 -23.59 9.95 -36.04
N LEU A 176 -23.35 11.03 -35.29
CA LEU A 176 -24.40 11.69 -34.53
C LEU A 176 -25.54 12.12 -35.44
N ARG A 177 -26.77 11.81 -35.08
CA ARG A 177 -27.96 12.17 -35.82
C ARG A 177 -28.16 13.69 -35.77
N ARG A 178 -28.43 14.31 -36.91
CA ARG A 178 -28.63 15.75 -37.04
C ARG A 178 -29.73 16.24 -36.08
N GLY A 179 -29.44 17.26 -35.28
CA GLY A 179 -30.38 17.83 -34.32
C GLY A 179 -30.58 17.02 -33.04
N SER A 180 -29.83 15.92 -32.82
CA SER A 180 -29.80 15.22 -31.55
C SER A 180 -28.54 15.59 -30.76
N GLU A 181 -28.65 15.53 -29.44
CA GLU A 181 -27.53 15.71 -28.52
C GLU A 181 -27.34 14.43 -27.72
N PRO A 182 -26.10 14.09 -27.36
CA PRO A 182 -25.83 13.03 -26.40
C PRO A 182 -26.47 13.35 -25.04
N ILE A 183 -27.12 12.38 -24.44
CA ILE A 183 -27.78 12.50 -23.14
C ILE A 183 -26.95 11.72 -22.13
N LEU A 184 -26.48 12.41 -21.10
CA LEU A 184 -25.80 11.77 -19.97
C LEU A 184 -26.86 11.36 -18.94
N GLU A 185 -27.04 10.05 -18.78
CA GLU A 185 -27.82 9.47 -17.70
C GLU A 185 -26.89 9.19 -16.53
N LYS A 186 -27.11 9.93 -15.45
CA LYS A 186 -26.32 9.78 -14.21
C LYS A 186 -26.92 8.68 -13.33
N THR A 187 -26.06 7.90 -12.70
CA THR A 187 -26.48 6.98 -11.65
C THR A 187 -26.76 7.73 -10.35
N ASP A 188 -27.74 7.26 -9.59
CA ASP A 188 -28.08 7.83 -8.27
C ASP A 188 -27.23 7.24 -7.14
N SER A 189 -26.37 6.27 -7.43
CA SER A 189 -25.53 5.61 -6.43
C SER A 189 -24.28 6.43 -6.14
N ALA A 190 -24.16 6.87 -4.90
CA ALA A 190 -22.94 7.49 -4.39
C ALA A 190 -22.05 6.41 -3.74
N PRO A 191 -20.82 6.20 -4.24
CA PRO A 191 -19.86 5.32 -3.57
C PRO A 191 -19.52 5.86 -2.18
N GLN A 192 -19.09 4.98 -1.27
CA GLN A 192 -18.56 5.39 0.02
C GLN A 192 -17.04 5.55 -0.08
N GLY A 193 -16.52 6.61 0.52
CA GLY A 193 -15.09 6.77 0.73
C GLY A 193 -14.61 6.03 1.98
N VAL A 194 -13.31 5.94 2.14
CA VAL A 194 -12.67 5.32 3.31
C VAL A 194 -11.65 6.27 3.92
N ARG A 195 -11.80 6.54 5.22
CA ARG A 195 -10.82 7.29 6.00
C ARG A 195 -9.76 6.33 6.53
N LEU A 196 -8.50 6.65 6.21
CA LEU A 196 -7.33 5.95 6.71
C LEU A 196 -6.78 6.66 7.97
N THR A 197 -5.94 5.93 8.71
CA THR A 197 -5.19 6.52 9.83
C THR A 197 -3.97 7.34 9.38
N LEU A 198 -3.59 7.22 8.10
CA LEU A 198 -2.46 7.97 7.54
C LEU A 198 -2.68 9.47 7.67
N SER A 199 -1.60 10.21 7.91
CA SER A 199 -1.56 11.67 7.78
C SER A 199 -0.89 12.01 6.45
N ARG A 200 -1.58 12.74 5.59
CA ARG A 200 -1.06 13.13 4.28
C ARG A 200 0.25 13.92 4.37
N SER A 201 0.39 14.77 5.37
CA SER A 201 1.61 15.55 5.60
C SER A 201 2.77 14.66 6.04
N ILE A 202 2.54 13.76 7.02
CA ILE A 202 3.56 12.85 7.55
C ILE A 202 3.97 11.83 6.46
N GLN A 203 3.00 11.28 5.72
CA GLN A 203 3.27 10.35 4.61
C GLN A 203 4.15 10.99 3.55
N ARG A 204 3.82 12.23 3.12
CA ARG A 204 4.61 12.96 2.13
C ARG A 204 6.02 13.28 2.63
N ALA A 205 6.17 13.69 3.88
CA ALA A 205 7.47 13.93 4.48
C ALA A 205 8.31 12.65 4.53
N ALA A 206 7.70 11.52 4.92
CA ALA A 206 8.37 10.22 4.97
C ALA A 206 8.79 9.73 3.58
N GLU A 207 7.95 9.89 2.57
CA GLU A 207 8.29 9.55 1.17
C GLU A 207 9.40 10.44 0.62
N GLY A 208 9.39 11.75 0.93
CA GLY A 208 10.46 12.67 0.55
C GLY A 208 11.80 12.24 1.12
N VAL A 209 11.87 11.95 2.43
CA VAL A 209 13.09 11.47 3.09
C VAL A 209 13.52 10.11 2.50
N ALA A 210 12.57 9.20 2.23
CA ALA A 210 12.85 7.90 1.67
C ALA A 210 13.45 8.02 0.25
N ALA A 211 12.86 8.83 -0.62
CA ALA A 211 13.32 9.04 -2.00
C ALA A 211 14.75 9.60 -2.07
N GLU A 212 15.12 10.45 -1.11
CA GLU A 212 16.47 11.06 -1.05
C GLU A 212 17.53 10.15 -0.40
N SER A 213 17.09 9.10 0.33
CA SER A 213 17.99 8.40 1.26
C SER A 213 18.03 6.88 1.10
N MET A 214 17.08 6.29 0.40
CA MET A 214 16.91 4.84 0.34
C MET A 214 16.67 4.36 -1.09
N ALA A 215 17.31 3.28 -1.50
CA ALA A 215 17.02 2.63 -2.78
C ALA A 215 15.86 1.63 -2.66
N THR A 216 15.94 0.74 -1.66
CA THR A 216 14.93 -0.29 -1.36
C THR A 216 14.69 -0.38 0.13
N GLY A 217 13.45 -0.61 0.53
CA GLY A 217 13.13 -0.75 1.94
C GLY A 217 11.76 -0.21 2.31
N CYS A 218 11.56 0.09 3.59
CA CYS A 218 10.31 0.69 4.07
C CYS A 218 10.52 1.60 5.28
N ILE A 219 9.55 2.50 5.47
CA ILE A 219 9.41 3.35 6.64
C ILE A 219 8.00 3.17 7.20
N LEU A 220 7.89 2.99 8.52
CA LEU A 220 6.64 3.03 9.26
C LEU A 220 6.73 4.10 10.33
N ILE A 221 5.67 4.93 10.45
CA ILE A 221 5.52 5.91 11.52
C ILE A 221 4.17 5.65 12.20
N ILE A 222 4.21 5.40 13.50
CA ILE A 222 3.04 5.07 14.32
C ILE A 222 2.89 6.12 15.43
N ASP A 223 1.67 6.55 15.68
CA ASP A 223 1.29 7.35 16.84
C ASP A 223 1.33 6.46 18.10
N VAL A 224 2.18 6.82 19.03
CA VAL A 224 2.48 6.00 20.22
C VAL A 224 1.23 5.74 21.05
N SER A 225 0.40 6.75 21.21
CA SER A 225 -0.75 6.73 22.12
C SER A 225 -1.90 5.87 21.63
N SER A 226 -2.04 5.72 20.32
CA SER A 226 -3.21 5.11 19.69
C SER A 226 -2.88 3.85 18.86
N GLY A 227 -1.62 3.64 18.49
CA GLY A 227 -1.22 2.61 17.54
C GLY A 227 -1.62 2.92 16.08
N LYS A 228 -2.16 4.11 15.79
CA LYS A 228 -2.53 4.50 14.43
C LYS A 228 -1.29 4.73 13.57
N VAL A 229 -1.25 4.06 12.41
CA VAL A 229 -0.17 4.24 11.44
C VAL A 229 -0.37 5.57 10.72
N ARG A 230 0.59 6.47 10.84
CA ARG A 230 0.57 7.81 10.23
C ARG A 230 1.29 7.89 8.91
N ALA A 231 2.27 6.99 8.69
CA ALA A 231 2.92 6.80 7.41
C ALA A 231 3.32 5.34 7.20
N CYS A 232 3.19 4.89 5.95
CA CYS A 232 3.60 3.57 5.50
C CYS A 232 4.21 3.72 4.09
N VAL A 233 5.54 3.74 4.03
CA VAL A 233 6.32 3.89 2.80
C VAL A 233 6.95 2.56 2.44
N SER A 234 6.93 2.19 1.16
CA SER A 234 7.66 1.04 0.63
C SER A 234 8.37 1.46 -0.66
N LEU A 235 9.62 1.07 -0.84
CA LEU A 235 10.46 1.38 -1.99
C LEU A 235 11.00 0.11 -2.65
N PRO A 236 11.20 0.14 -3.99
CA PRO A 236 10.89 1.25 -4.89
C PRO A 236 9.38 1.42 -5.10
N GLY A 237 8.97 2.62 -5.56
CA GLY A 237 7.60 2.91 -5.98
C GLY A 237 7.27 2.28 -7.34
N PHE A 238 6.00 2.37 -7.75
CA PHE A 238 5.51 1.90 -9.05
C PHE A 238 4.45 2.86 -9.60
N ASP A 239 4.19 2.79 -10.89
CA ASP A 239 3.08 3.53 -11.49
C ASP A 239 1.77 2.74 -11.38
N ALA A 240 0.89 3.15 -10.47
CA ALA A 240 -0.41 2.51 -10.25
C ALA A 240 -1.36 2.62 -11.48
N ALA A 241 -1.09 3.55 -12.41
CA ALA A 241 -1.85 3.66 -13.65
C ALA A 241 -1.30 2.75 -14.76
N ASN A 242 -0.03 2.31 -14.67
CA ASN A 242 0.62 1.43 -15.65
C ASN A 242 1.47 0.35 -14.96
N VAL A 243 0.82 -0.61 -14.32
CA VAL A 243 1.44 -1.65 -13.50
C VAL A 243 2.23 -2.69 -14.33
N GLY A 244 1.98 -2.76 -15.65
CA GLY A 244 2.53 -3.81 -16.52
C GLY A 244 4.06 -3.93 -16.46
N GLU A 245 4.78 -2.82 -16.47
CA GLU A 245 6.25 -2.81 -16.37
C GLU A 245 6.75 -3.25 -15.00
N SER A 246 5.99 -2.94 -13.95
CA SER A 246 6.33 -3.27 -12.56
C SER A 246 6.19 -4.76 -12.22
N LEU A 247 5.38 -5.52 -12.98
CA LEU A 247 5.16 -6.96 -12.76
C LEU A 247 6.43 -7.79 -12.95
N THR A 248 7.36 -7.35 -13.80
CA THR A 248 8.59 -8.07 -14.13
C THR A 248 9.85 -7.34 -13.66
N ALA A 249 9.69 -6.23 -12.96
CA ALA A 249 10.82 -5.45 -12.45
C ALA A 249 11.60 -6.25 -11.37
N PRO A 250 12.94 -6.27 -11.42
CA PRO A 250 13.77 -7.13 -10.56
C PRO A 250 13.68 -6.75 -9.07
N ASP A 251 13.41 -5.47 -8.77
CA ASP A 251 13.39 -4.95 -7.40
C ASP A 251 12.00 -5.06 -6.73
N SER A 252 11.05 -5.79 -7.36
CA SER A 252 9.72 -6.08 -6.82
C SER A 252 8.99 -4.84 -6.28
N PRO A 253 8.72 -3.81 -7.12
CA PRO A 253 8.13 -2.55 -6.67
C PRO A 253 6.69 -2.69 -6.16
N LEU A 254 5.98 -3.74 -6.54
CA LEU A 254 4.62 -4.02 -6.08
C LEU A 254 4.57 -4.61 -4.66
N LEU A 255 5.72 -5.03 -4.12
CA LEU A 255 5.80 -5.62 -2.79
C LEU A 255 5.66 -4.55 -1.70
N ASN A 256 4.68 -4.69 -0.82
CA ASN A 256 4.65 -3.88 0.40
C ASN A 256 5.63 -4.46 1.42
N ARG A 257 6.81 -3.83 1.52
CA ARG A 257 7.88 -4.27 2.40
C ARG A 257 7.56 -4.13 3.87
N ALA A 258 6.68 -3.22 4.23
CA ALA A 258 6.23 -3.07 5.62
C ALA A 258 5.47 -4.30 6.14
N PHE A 259 4.87 -5.09 5.22
CA PHE A 259 4.07 -6.29 5.52
C PHE A 259 4.79 -7.59 5.24
N SER A 260 5.98 -7.55 4.68
CA SER A 260 6.79 -8.73 4.34
C SER A 260 7.75 -9.08 5.48
N ALA A 261 8.11 -10.36 5.59
CA ALA A 261 8.94 -10.86 6.69
C ALA A 261 10.42 -10.89 6.30
N TYR A 262 11.26 -10.40 7.22
CA TYR A 262 12.70 -10.25 7.05
C TYR A 262 13.47 -10.74 8.27
N ALA A 263 14.74 -11.07 8.08
CA ALA A 263 15.68 -11.24 9.20
C ALA A 263 15.87 -9.90 9.91
N VAL A 264 15.77 -9.89 11.23
CA VAL A 264 15.69 -8.66 12.04
C VAL A 264 17.01 -8.27 12.71
N GLY A 265 17.83 -9.24 13.08
CA GLY A 265 19.09 -8.98 13.78
C GLY A 265 18.91 -8.27 15.11
N SER A 266 19.86 -7.41 15.44
CA SER A 266 19.96 -6.77 16.77
C SER A 266 18.81 -5.87 17.18
N VAL A 267 17.85 -5.53 16.29
CA VAL A 267 16.62 -4.82 16.72
C VAL A 267 15.71 -5.71 17.57
N PHE A 268 15.98 -7.02 17.63
CA PHE A 268 15.27 -7.96 18.50
C PHE A 268 15.74 -7.93 19.96
N LYS A 269 16.94 -7.43 20.26
CA LYS A 269 17.52 -7.44 21.61
C LYS A 269 16.67 -6.77 22.70
N PRO A 270 15.89 -5.70 22.41
CA PRO A 270 14.95 -5.16 23.39
C PRO A 270 13.92 -6.17 23.92
N VAL A 271 13.58 -7.23 23.14
CA VAL A 271 12.70 -8.32 23.62
C VAL A 271 13.34 -9.08 24.79
N LEU A 272 14.64 -9.40 24.68
CA LEU A 272 15.39 -10.06 25.76
C LEU A 272 15.55 -9.14 26.94
N ALA A 273 15.84 -7.85 26.72
CA ALA A 273 15.94 -6.85 27.79
C ALA A 273 14.61 -6.73 28.56
N ALA A 274 13.47 -6.67 27.85
CA ALA A 274 12.15 -6.68 28.49
C ALA A 274 11.93 -7.95 29.31
N ALA A 275 12.24 -9.13 28.74
CA ALA A 275 12.10 -10.41 29.45
C ALA A 275 12.99 -10.50 30.68
N ALA A 276 14.20 -9.91 30.65
CA ALA A 276 15.12 -9.87 31.79
C ALA A 276 14.61 -8.95 32.90
N LEU A 277 14.17 -7.75 32.56
CA LEU A 277 13.62 -6.78 33.53
C LEU A 277 12.37 -7.35 34.22
N GLU A 278 11.45 -7.96 33.49
CA GLU A 278 10.26 -8.62 34.05
C GLU A 278 10.61 -9.86 34.90
N ALA A 279 11.77 -10.47 34.67
CA ALA A 279 12.25 -11.61 35.46
C ALA A 279 13.09 -11.19 36.70
N GLY A 280 13.35 -9.88 36.87
CA GLY A 280 14.27 -9.40 37.93
C GLY A 280 15.75 -9.68 37.64
N GLU A 281 16.12 -9.86 36.36
CA GLU A 281 17.47 -10.17 35.90
C GLU A 281 18.13 -8.96 35.20
N GLY A 282 17.64 -7.74 35.48
CA GLY A 282 18.17 -6.50 34.93
C GLY A 282 19.62 -6.18 35.33
N ASP A 283 20.08 -6.71 36.48
CA ASP A 283 21.42 -6.51 37.02
C ASP A 283 22.44 -7.57 36.54
N PHE A 284 22.08 -8.36 35.52
CA PHE A 284 22.98 -9.35 34.95
C PHE A 284 24.23 -8.70 34.36
N ILE A 285 25.40 -9.21 34.74
CA ILE A 285 26.70 -8.70 34.29
C ILE A 285 27.50 -9.83 33.66
N ARG A 286 28.20 -9.50 32.58
CA ARG A 286 29.06 -10.45 31.86
C ARG A 286 30.37 -9.79 31.41
N GLU A 287 31.46 -10.54 31.44
CA GLU A 287 32.69 -10.19 30.73
C GLU A 287 32.60 -10.69 29.28
N CYS A 288 32.68 -9.78 28.30
CA CYS A 288 32.60 -10.10 26.88
C CYS A 288 33.98 -10.01 26.21
N PRO A 289 34.55 -11.14 25.74
CA PRO A 289 35.83 -11.18 25.03
C PRO A 289 35.71 -10.82 23.52
N GLY A 290 34.53 -10.34 23.05
CA GLY A 290 34.26 -10.07 21.64
C GLY A 290 33.64 -11.25 20.87
N TYR A 291 33.50 -12.38 21.52
CA TYR A 291 32.86 -13.57 20.94
C TYR A 291 32.26 -14.45 22.04
N ASP A 292 31.45 -15.41 21.61
CA ASP A 292 31.00 -16.54 22.41
C ASP A 292 31.23 -17.84 21.64
N ALA A 293 31.51 -18.93 22.34
CA ALA A 293 31.73 -20.24 21.71
C ALA A 293 30.80 -21.28 22.37
N LEU A 294 29.91 -21.84 21.58
CA LEU A 294 28.95 -22.85 22.00
C LEU A 294 29.01 -24.04 21.03
N ASN A 295 29.21 -25.25 21.57
CA ASN A 295 29.18 -26.50 20.79
C ASN A 295 30.08 -26.48 19.52
N GLY A 296 31.24 -25.78 19.60
CA GLY A 296 32.19 -25.68 18.48
C GLY A 296 31.85 -24.57 17.47
N GLN A 297 30.74 -23.86 17.63
CA GLN A 297 30.39 -22.69 16.83
C GLN A 297 30.78 -21.41 17.55
N VAL A 298 31.32 -20.43 16.83
CA VAL A 298 31.77 -19.15 17.37
C VAL A 298 30.81 -18.05 16.92
N TYR A 299 30.18 -17.40 17.91
CA TYR A 299 29.31 -16.23 17.74
C TYR A 299 30.10 -14.97 18.04
N ARG A 300 30.27 -14.10 17.06
CA ARG A 300 31.11 -12.90 17.20
C ARG A 300 30.25 -11.66 17.44
N CYS A 301 30.76 -10.75 18.29
CA CYS A 301 30.28 -9.39 18.31
C CYS A 301 30.74 -8.64 17.03
N SER A 302 30.09 -7.54 16.69
CA SER A 302 30.48 -6.72 15.53
C SER A 302 31.96 -6.33 15.64
N GLY A 303 32.71 -6.53 14.56
CA GLY A 303 34.15 -6.27 14.52
C GLY A 303 34.99 -7.20 15.40
N SER A 304 34.42 -8.20 16.09
CA SER A 304 35.11 -9.10 17.06
C SER A 304 35.86 -8.35 18.17
N VAL A 305 35.39 -7.14 18.53
CA VAL A 305 36.01 -6.29 19.55
C VAL A 305 35.56 -6.76 20.93
N PRO A 306 36.48 -6.98 21.90
CA PRO A 306 36.12 -7.21 23.29
C PRO A 306 35.39 -6.02 23.91
N HIS A 307 34.27 -6.27 24.59
CA HIS A 307 33.51 -5.23 25.26
C HIS A 307 33.87 -5.10 26.75
N GLY A 308 34.65 -6.06 27.30
CA GLY A 308 34.99 -6.14 28.71
C GLY A 308 33.80 -6.50 29.58
N LEU A 309 33.76 -5.94 30.77
CA LEU A 309 32.62 -6.09 31.67
C LEU A 309 31.45 -5.25 31.15
N VAL A 310 30.32 -5.88 30.90
CA VAL A 310 29.11 -5.23 30.38
C VAL A 310 27.90 -5.57 31.22
N GLU A 311 27.11 -4.56 31.48
CA GLU A 311 25.77 -4.59 32.06
C GLU A 311 24.73 -4.41 30.94
N LEU A 312 23.44 -4.38 31.24
CA LEU A 312 22.37 -4.34 30.25
C LEU A 312 22.41 -3.06 29.37
N ASP A 313 22.79 -1.91 29.95
CA ASP A 313 22.98 -0.63 29.27
C ASP A 313 24.10 -0.72 28.21
N GLY A 314 25.33 -1.03 28.65
CA GLY A 314 26.46 -1.18 27.76
C GLY A 314 26.28 -2.31 26.74
N ALA A 315 25.51 -3.36 27.06
CA ALA A 315 25.19 -4.44 26.14
C ALA A 315 24.27 -3.99 25.02
N LEU A 316 23.27 -3.14 25.28
CA LEU A 316 22.40 -2.53 24.27
C LEU A 316 23.13 -1.48 23.43
N GLU A 317 23.91 -0.57 24.09
CA GLU A 317 24.70 0.47 23.44
C GLU A 317 25.72 -0.11 22.45
N LYS A 318 26.49 -1.12 22.86
CA LYS A 318 27.51 -1.79 22.05
C LYS A 318 26.93 -2.92 21.20
N SER A 319 25.63 -3.19 21.34
CA SER A 319 24.96 -4.30 20.63
C SER A 319 25.64 -5.66 20.86
N CYS A 320 26.03 -5.98 22.11
CA CYS A 320 26.85 -7.14 22.48
C CYS A 320 26.11 -8.47 22.27
N ASN A 321 26.48 -9.26 21.27
CA ASN A 321 25.87 -10.57 21.03
C ASN A 321 26.11 -11.55 22.17
N GLY A 322 27.34 -11.63 22.67
CA GLY A 322 27.69 -12.55 23.75
C GLY A 322 26.87 -12.30 25.03
N TYR A 323 26.63 -11.03 25.39
CA TYR A 323 25.80 -10.69 26.54
C TYR A 323 24.38 -11.26 26.38
N PHE A 324 23.75 -11.01 25.25
CA PHE A 324 22.36 -11.44 24.99
C PHE A 324 22.23 -12.97 24.83
N ILE A 325 23.26 -13.67 24.36
CA ILE A 325 23.27 -15.13 24.34
C ILE A 325 23.25 -15.69 25.78
N GLU A 326 24.13 -15.19 26.65
CA GLU A 326 24.19 -15.66 28.04
C GLU A 326 22.97 -15.25 28.86
N LEU A 327 22.48 -14.03 28.67
CA LEU A 327 21.24 -13.57 29.29
C LEU A 327 20.07 -14.45 28.86
N GLY A 328 19.98 -14.77 27.56
CA GLY A 328 18.98 -15.69 27.05
C GLY A 328 19.06 -17.08 27.68
N ARG A 329 20.25 -17.63 27.79
CA ARG A 329 20.48 -18.94 28.50
C ARG A 329 20.02 -18.90 29.96
N LYS A 330 20.24 -17.79 30.65
CA LYS A 330 19.77 -17.60 32.01
C LYS A 330 18.24 -17.51 32.12
N LEU A 331 17.60 -16.82 31.16
CA LEU A 331 16.14 -16.67 31.09
C LEU A 331 15.41 -17.94 30.63
N GLY A 332 16.06 -18.73 29.80
CA GLY A 332 15.49 -19.91 29.11
C GLY A 332 14.67 -19.56 27.87
N PRO A 333 14.59 -20.48 26.90
CA PRO A 333 13.99 -20.24 25.59
C PRO A 333 12.50 -19.91 25.67
N GLU A 334 11.76 -20.56 26.55
CA GLU A 334 10.31 -20.34 26.67
C GLU A 334 9.95 -18.91 27.09
N ARG A 335 10.66 -18.34 28.06
CA ARG A 335 10.41 -16.97 28.51
C ARG A 335 10.69 -15.93 27.44
N VAL A 336 11.81 -16.09 26.72
CA VAL A 336 12.14 -15.19 25.60
C VAL A 336 11.12 -15.31 24.47
N ARG A 337 10.72 -16.53 24.13
CA ARG A 337 9.70 -16.81 23.12
C ARG A 337 8.33 -16.22 23.51
N GLN A 338 7.92 -16.41 24.77
CA GLN A 338 6.65 -15.84 25.27
C GLN A 338 6.65 -14.32 25.21
N MET A 339 7.74 -13.66 25.58
CA MET A 339 7.87 -12.21 25.48
C MET A 339 7.79 -11.75 24.01
N ALA A 340 8.47 -12.42 23.10
CA ALA A 340 8.39 -12.15 21.66
C ALA A 340 6.94 -12.30 21.13
N ALA A 341 6.27 -13.39 21.47
CA ALA A 341 4.86 -13.62 21.08
C ALA A 341 3.92 -12.55 21.68
N ALA A 342 4.16 -12.15 22.95
CA ALA A 342 3.42 -11.08 23.59
C ALA A 342 3.63 -9.72 22.91
N LEU A 343 4.76 -9.47 22.29
CA LEU A 343 5.07 -8.29 21.50
C LEU A 343 4.62 -8.37 20.04
N GLY A 344 3.92 -9.45 19.64
CA GLY A 344 3.30 -9.60 18.33
C GLY A 344 4.11 -10.36 17.28
N PHE A 345 5.29 -10.88 17.62
CA PHE A 345 6.08 -11.71 16.71
C PHE A 345 5.37 -13.04 16.43
N GLY A 346 5.54 -13.58 15.23
CA GLY A 346 4.93 -14.84 14.81
C GLY A 346 3.44 -14.74 14.46
N LYS A 347 2.83 -13.56 14.44
CA LYS A 347 1.41 -13.35 14.17
C LYS A 347 1.19 -12.31 13.09
N GLY A 348 0.58 -12.71 11.97
CA GLY A 348 0.14 -11.79 10.92
C GLY A 348 -0.97 -10.87 11.44
N GLN A 349 -0.91 -9.61 11.04
CA GLN A 349 -1.90 -8.59 11.41
C GLN A 349 -2.91 -8.40 10.28
N ASP A 350 -4.15 -8.22 10.65
CA ASP A 350 -5.21 -7.83 9.74
C ASP A 350 -5.14 -6.31 9.53
N ILE A 351 -5.04 -5.89 8.27
CA ILE A 351 -4.92 -4.49 7.89
C ILE A 351 -6.30 -3.90 7.58
N ALA A 352 -7.03 -4.56 6.69
CA ALA A 352 -8.43 -4.27 6.34
C ALA A 352 -8.95 -5.33 5.36
N GLY A 353 -10.23 -5.70 5.45
CA GLY A 353 -10.95 -6.46 4.42
C GLY A 353 -10.26 -7.74 3.95
N GLY A 354 -9.50 -8.41 4.82
CA GLY A 354 -8.73 -9.61 4.47
C GLY A 354 -7.31 -9.34 3.98
N LEU A 355 -6.90 -8.09 3.75
CA LEU A 355 -5.50 -7.73 3.56
C LEU A 355 -4.74 -7.94 4.87
N ARG A 356 -3.69 -8.75 4.84
CA ARG A 356 -2.92 -9.13 6.03
C ARG A 356 -1.43 -8.99 5.80
N SER A 357 -0.70 -8.66 6.88
CA SER A 357 0.76 -8.80 6.87
C SER A 357 1.17 -10.27 6.97
N ALA A 358 2.41 -10.57 6.57
CA ALA A 358 3.01 -11.87 6.85
C ALA A 358 3.07 -12.11 8.37
N SER A 359 3.02 -13.38 8.77
CA SER A 359 3.17 -13.78 10.18
C SER A 359 4.62 -13.67 10.67
N GLY A 360 5.59 -13.68 9.75
CA GLY A 360 6.97 -13.94 10.10
C GLY A 360 7.15 -15.40 10.56
N VAL A 361 8.29 -15.66 11.16
CA VAL A 361 8.62 -16.95 11.79
C VAL A 361 9.08 -16.68 13.21
N LEU A 362 8.32 -17.10 14.20
CA LEU A 362 8.76 -17.20 15.59
C LEU A 362 9.10 -18.67 15.84
N PRO A 363 10.39 -19.01 16.05
CA PRO A 363 10.80 -20.41 16.20
C PRO A 363 9.99 -21.14 17.27
N GLU A 364 9.66 -22.40 17.01
CA GLU A 364 8.93 -23.22 17.98
C GLU A 364 9.81 -23.60 19.18
N ALA A 365 9.18 -23.98 20.30
CA ALA A 365 9.89 -24.29 21.53
C ALA A 365 10.91 -25.42 21.34
N GLU A 366 10.51 -26.46 20.59
CA GLU A 366 11.35 -27.62 20.27
C GLU A 366 12.61 -27.24 19.45
N THR A 367 12.49 -26.28 18.51
CA THR A 367 13.64 -25.75 17.75
C THR A 367 14.63 -25.06 18.69
N LEU A 368 14.12 -24.32 19.67
CA LEU A 368 14.91 -23.56 20.64
C LEU A 368 15.55 -24.41 21.75
N GLU A 369 15.23 -25.70 21.86
CA GLU A 369 15.98 -26.66 22.67
C GLU A 369 17.40 -26.88 22.14
N ASN A 370 17.62 -26.64 20.83
CA ASN A 370 18.96 -26.62 20.27
C ASN A 370 19.68 -25.34 20.68
N GLU A 371 20.77 -25.48 21.46
CA GLU A 371 21.53 -24.34 22.00
C GLU A 371 22.04 -23.38 20.89
N GLY A 372 22.43 -23.90 19.72
CA GLY A 372 22.90 -23.07 18.60
C GLY A 372 21.77 -22.25 17.97
N GLN A 373 20.60 -22.86 17.80
CA GLN A 373 19.41 -22.15 17.32
C GLN A 373 18.95 -21.10 18.34
N PHE A 374 18.94 -21.46 19.60
CA PHE A 374 18.60 -20.51 20.65
C PHE A 374 19.61 -19.35 20.77
N ALA A 375 20.90 -19.62 20.66
CA ALA A 375 21.91 -18.58 20.61
C ALA A 375 21.66 -17.57 19.48
N ASN A 376 21.36 -18.06 18.25
CA ASN A 376 21.00 -17.19 17.13
C ASN A 376 19.74 -16.39 17.42
N PHE A 377 18.70 -17.02 17.97
CA PHE A 377 17.45 -16.36 18.34
C PHE A 377 17.67 -15.21 19.34
N CYS A 378 18.58 -15.35 20.32
CA CYS A 378 18.87 -14.35 21.33
C CYS A 378 19.38 -13.00 20.77
N PHE A 379 19.91 -12.96 19.55
CA PHE A 379 20.32 -11.72 18.92
C PHE A 379 19.64 -11.46 17.57
N GLY A 380 18.49 -12.13 17.34
CA GLY A 380 17.61 -11.87 16.22
C GLY A 380 18.05 -12.50 14.89
N GLN A 381 18.72 -13.64 14.95
CA GLN A 381 19.19 -14.41 13.80
C GLN A 381 18.58 -15.82 13.79
N GLY A 382 19.05 -16.66 12.86
CA GLY A 382 18.54 -18.02 12.69
C GLY A 382 17.20 -18.03 11.95
N GLU A 383 16.23 -18.79 12.44
CA GLU A 383 14.91 -18.93 11.80
C GLU A 383 13.97 -17.75 12.08
N LEU A 384 14.32 -16.81 12.96
CA LEU A 384 13.49 -15.67 13.28
C LEU A 384 13.32 -14.74 12.06
N LEU A 385 12.09 -14.61 11.60
CA LEU A 385 11.68 -13.62 10.60
C LEU A 385 10.55 -12.77 11.15
N ALA A 386 10.62 -11.46 10.98
CA ALA A 386 9.55 -10.56 11.37
C ALA A 386 9.29 -9.48 10.33
N THR A 387 8.06 -8.97 10.31
CA THR A 387 7.72 -7.83 9.47
C THR A 387 8.16 -6.52 10.14
N PRO A 388 8.46 -5.48 9.38
CA PRO A 388 8.66 -4.14 9.93
C PRO A 388 7.50 -3.67 10.81
N LEU A 389 6.28 -4.10 10.49
CA LEU A 389 5.09 -3.81 11.29
C LEU A 389 5.14 -4.49 12.68
N GLN A 390 5.66 -5.71 12.80
CA GLN A 390 5.86 -6.39 14.08
C GLN A 390 6.96 -5.70 14.90
N VAL A 391 8.07 -5.31 14.27
CA VAL A 391 9.14 -4.54 14.92
C VAL A 391 8.62 -3.18 15.41
N ALA A 392 7.76 -2.53 14.62
CA ALA A 392 7.12 -1.27 15.02
C ALA A 392 6.16 -1.47 16.20
N GLY A 393 5.38 -2.55 16.23
CA GLY A 393 4.50 -2.91 17.35
C GLY A 393 5.28 -3.15 18.65
N MET A 394 6.42 -3.85 18.59
CA MET A 394 7.31 -4.04 19.71
C MET A 394 7.85 -2.69 20.23
N MET A 395 8.41 -1.88 19.35
CA MET A 395 8.99 -0.59 19.72
C MET A 395 7.94 0.38 20.26
N ASN A 396 6.74 0.37 19.65
CA ASN A 396 5.60 1.14 20.12
C ASN A 396 5.16 0.72 21.53
N THR A 397 5.22 -0.57 21.86
CA THR A 397 4.91 -1.06 23.20
C THR A 397 5.86 -0.49 24.25
N ILE A 398 7.14 -0.39 23.94
CA ILE A 398 8.14 0.23 24.81
C ILE A 398 7.83 1.72 24.97
N ALA A 399 7.62 2.42 23.86
CA ALA A 399 7.29 3.85 23.83
C ALA A 399 5.97 4.17 24.56
N ALA A 400 4.99 3.27 24.52
CA ALA A 400 3.66 3.41 25.14
C ALA A 400 3.58 2.88 26.58
N GLY A 401 4.69 2.86 27.32
CA GLY A 401 4.68 2.48 28.74
C GLY A 401 4.30 1.01 28.99
N GLY A 402 4.65 0.10 28.07
CA GLY A 402 4.39 -1.34 28.19
C GLY A 402 3.02 -1.79 27.65
N VAL A 403 2.29 -0.91 26.98
CA VAL A 403 0.98 -1.21 26.37
C VAL A 403 1.15 -1.46 24.88
N TYR A 404 0.85 -2.68 24.45
CA TYR A 404 0.77 -3.01 23.02
C TYR A 404 -0.53 -2.48 22.44
N HIS A 405 -0.44 -1.58 21.49
CA HIS A 405 -1.54 -1.14 20.66
C HIS A 405 -1.48 -1.88 19.32
N THR A 406 -2.58 -2.49 18.90
CA THR A 406 -2.65 -3.09 17.55
C THR A 406 -2.53 -2.00 16.51
N PRO A 407 -1.56 -2.06 15.59
CA PRO A 407 -1.43 -1.07 14.52
C PRO A 407 -2.69 -0.98 13.67
N LEU A 408 -3.18 0.24 13.43
CA LEU A 408 -4.39 0.52 12.66
C LEU A 408 -4.05 1.32 11.40
N PHE A 409 -4.68 0.94 10.28
CA PHE A 409 -4.53 1.58 8.97
C PHE A 409 -5.80 2.24 8.47
N VAL A 410 -6.97 1.74 8.88
CA VAL A 410 -8.28 2.23 8.47
C VAL A 410 -9.10 2.65 9.68
N GLU A 411 -9.98 3.64 9.52
CA GLU A 411 -10.86 4.12 10.58
C GLU A 411 -12.32 3.76 10.28
N CYS A 412 -12.89 4.34 9.24
CA CYS A 412 -14.31 4.23 8.93
C CYS A 412 -14.58 4.45 7.45
N THR A 413 -15.80 4.13 7.01
CA THR A 413 -16.34 4.63 5.75
C THR A 413 -16.86 6.04 5.93
N VAL A 414 -16.84 6.83 4.85
CA VAL A 414 -17.32 8.21 4.84
C VAL A 414 -18.24 8.44 3.64
N ASP A 415 -19.20 9.34 3.81
CA ASP A 415 -20.00 9.83 2.71
C ASP A 415 -19.17 10.76 1.82
N GLU A 416 -19.09 10.46 0.52
CA GLU A 416 -18.28 11.22 -0.45
C GLU A 416 -18.75 12.68 -0.63
N THR A 417 -20.01 12.98 -0.31
CA THR A 417 -20.60 14.29 -0.53
C THR A 417 -20.47 15.17 0.72
N THR A 418 -20.73 14.60 1.90
CA THR A 418 -20.77 15.35 3.16
C THR A 418 -19.48 15.21 3.97
N GLY A 419 -18.69 14.16 3.73
CA GLY A 419 -17.52 13.81 4.54
C GLY A 419 -17.87 13.21 5.90
N GLU A 420 -19.16 12.95 6.16
CA GLU A 420 -19.61 12.36 7.43
C GLU A 420 -19.13 10.91 7.58
N GLU A 421 -18.77 10.56 8.81
CA GLU A 421 -18.42 9.19 9.17
C GLU A 421 -19.66 8.31 9.18
N LEU A 422 -19.58 7.15 8.51
CA LEU A 422 -20.71 6.22 8.40
C LEU A 422 -20.50 4.98 9.28
N THR A 423 -19.58 4.09 8.90
CA THR A 423 -19.39 2.81 9.55
C THR A 423 -17.93 2.63 9.96
N PRO A 424 -17.64 2.33 11.24
CA PRO A 424 -16.29 1.95 11.65
C PRO A 424 -15.84 0.67 10.95
N LEU A 425 -14.62 0.67 10.39
CA LEU A 425 -14.04 -0.49 9.69
C LEU A 425 -13.07 -1.28 10.58
N ALA A 426 -12.45 -0.61 11.55
CA ALA A 426 -11.54 -1.25 12.49
C ALA A 426 -11.68 -0.65 13.89
N HIS A 427 -11.43 -1.48 14.90
CA HIS A 427 -11.39 -1.06 16.28
C HIS A 427 -10.00 -1.31 16.86
N GLY A 428 -9.40 -0.27 17.44
CA GLY A 428 -8.14 -0.41 18.16
C GLY A 428 -8.31 -1.36 19.35
N SER A 429 -7.34 -2.25 19.50
CA SER A 429 -7.22 -3.05 20.72
C SER A 429 -5.89 -2.76 21.40
N SER A 430 -5.90 -2.77 22.72
CA SER A 430 -4.69 -2.58 23.50
C SER A 430 -4.62 -3.61 24.63
N ARG A 431 -3.40 -3.98 25.01
CA ARG A 431 -3.14 -4.88 26.12
C ARG A 431 -1.80 -4.55 26.75
N ARG A 432 -1.72 -4.64 28.07
CA ARG A 432 -0.42 -4.50 28.78
C ARG A 432 0.40 -5.77 28.54
N VAL A 433 1.66 -5.57 28.16
CA VAL A 433 2.62 -6.66 27.91
C VAL A 433 3.59 -6.78 29.09
N PHE A 434 4.07 -5.64 29.61
CA PHE A 434 4.97 -5.58 30.75
C PHE A 434 4.71 -4.32 31.61
N ALA A 435 5.33 -4.26 32.76
CA ALA A 435 5.13 -3.19 33.70
C ALA A 435 5.59 -1.83 33.14
N GLU A 436 5.02 -0.73 33.64
CA GLU A 436 5.40 0.62 33.25
C GLU A 436 6.86 0.92 33.58
N GLN A 437 7.33 0.50 34.76
CA GLN A 437 8.73 0.63 35.20
C GLN A 437 9.70 -0.10 34.24
N THR A 438 9.28 -1.25 33.69
CA THR A 438 10.07 -1.97 32.68
C THR A 438 10.15 -1.15 31.38
N ALA A 439 9.05 -0.51 30.98
CA ALA A 439 9.05 0.35 29.82
C ALA A 439 9.93 1.58 29.99
N GLU A 440 9.81 2.28 31.15
CA GLU A 440 10.63 3.43 31.50
C GLU A 440 12.13 3.08 31.45
N LYS A 441 12.50 1.94 32.04
CA LYS A 441 13.90 1.47 32.00
C LYS A 441 14.36 1.16 30.59
N LEU A 442 13.52 0.53 29.75
CA LEU A 442 13.86 0.27 28.35
C LEU A 442 13.98 1.57 27.54
N GLN A 443 13.14 2.58 27.79
CA GLN A 443 13.23 3.89 27.17
C GLN A 443 14.56 4.57 27.49
N GLU A 444 14.97 4.57 28.75
CA GLU A 444 16.27 5.08 29.19
C GLU A 444 17.44 4.35 28.49
N LEU A 445 17.41 3.01 28.47
CA LEU A 445 18.44 2.17 27.84
C LEU A 445 18.54 2.43 26.34
N LEU A 446 17.42 2.58 25.64
CA LEU A 446 17.39 2.85 24.21
C LEU A 446 17.77 4.29 23.86
N ALA A 447 17.56 5.25 24.78
CA ALA A 447 18.10 6.60 24.62
C ALA A 447 19.63 6.58 24.73
N GLY A 448 20.21 5.78 25.62
CA GLY A 448 21.66 5.57 25.73
C GLY A 448 22.27 5.02 24.41
N VAL A 449 21.57 4.13 23.71
CA VAL A 449 22.02 3.63 22.38
C VAL A 449 22.19 4.75 21.37
N VAL A 450 21.31 5.76 21.39
CA VAL A 450 21.40 6.92 20.48
C VAL A 450 22.42 7.94 20.98
N ALA A 451 22.50 8.16 22.29
CA ALA A 451 23.42 9.15 22.84
C ALA A 451 24.89 8.70 22.73
N GLU A 452 25.19 7.46 23.12
CA GLU A 452 26.56 6.99 23.28
C GLU A 452 26.91 5.72 22.48
N GLY A 453 25.88 4.97 22.05
CA GLY A 453 26.03 3.65 21.45
C GLY A 453 26.11 3.63 19.91
N THR A 454 25.72 2.49 19.35
CA THR A 454 25.71 2.21 17.92
C THR A 454 24.67 3.03 17.14
N GLY A 455 23.76 3.71 17.84
CA GLY A 455 22.67 4.49 17.28
C GLY A 455 22.95 5.98 17.10
N ARG A 456 24.17 6.48 17.34
CA ARG A 456 24.48 7.93 17.34
C ARG A 456 24.02 8.68 16.09
N GLN A 457 24.02 8.04 14.93
CA GLN A 457 23.55 8.66 13.70
C GLN A 457 22.02 8.89 13.68
N ALA A 458 21.27 8.32 14.64
CA ALA A 458 19.84 8.55 14.77
C ALA A 458 19.50 9.78 15.62
N ALA A 459 20.49 10.49 16.16
CA ALA A 459 20.27 11.71 16.92
C ALA A 459 19.70 12.80 15.97
N PRO A 460 18.49 13.33 16.24
CA PRO A 460 17.92 14.43 15.47
C PRO A 460 18.64 15.74 15.74
N SER A 461 18.43 16.75 14.90
CA SER A 461 19.00 18.10 15.09
C SER A 461 18.39 18.81 16.29
N GLU A 462 17.13 18.49 16.64
CA GLU A 462 16.43 19.02 17.81
C GLU A 462 15.79 17.90 18.62
N GLY A 463 15.84 18.01 19.95
CA GLY A 463 15.30 17.02 20.87
C GLY A 463 16.20 15.79 21.00
N THR A 464 15.64 14.73 21.55
CA THR A 464 16.33 13.46 21.79
C THR A 464 15.54 12.31 21.19
N ALA A 465 16.22 11.23 20.84
CA ALA A 465 15.61 10.03 20.30
C ALA A 465 16.10 8.79 21.04
N ALA A 466 15.33 7.73 20.96
CA ALA A 466 15.68 6.43 21.49
C ALA A 466 15.45 5.34 20.46
N GLY A 467 16.29 4.31 20.44
CA GLY A 467 16.09 3.24 19.46
C GLY A 467 17.25 2.25 19.40
N LYS A 468 17.14 1.33 18.46
CA LYS A 468 18.11 0.26 18.26
C LYS A 468 18.45 0.06 16.80
N THR A 469 19.73 -0.07 16.50
CA THR A 469 20.26 -0.50 15.19
C THR A 469 20.13 -2.02 15.03
N GLY A 470 19.96 -2.47 13.80
CA GLY A 470 20.07 -3.87 13.43
C GLY A 470 20.74 -4.05 12.07
N THR A 471 21.52 -5.10 11.98
CA THR A 471 22.06 -5.61 10.71
C THR A 471 21.82 -7.10 10.72
N ALA A 472 21.12 -7.58 9.70
CA ALA A 472 20.78 -9.00 9.58
C ALA A 472 21.24 -9.54 8.24
N GLN A 473 21.86 -10.71 8.27
CA GLN A 473 22.25 -11.46 7.09
C GLN A 473 21.02 -12.01 6.38
N THR A 474 21.02 -11.97 5.06
CA THR A 474 19.89 -12.48 4.25
C THR A 474 20.19 -13.85 3.65
N GLY A 475 21.47 -14.27 3.62
CA GLY A 475 21.92 -15.44 2.88
C GLY A 475 21.88 -15.26 1.35
N GLN A 476 21.56 -14.07 0.86
CA GLN A 476 21.59 -13.71 -0.56
C GLN A 476 22.93 -13.03 -0.89
N PHE A 477 23.40 -13.23 -2.09
CA PHE A 477 24.67 -12.67 -2.54
C PHE A 477 24.49 -11.91 -3.86
N ARG A 478 25.20 -10.78 -3.98
CA ARG A 478 25.33 -10.02 -5.22
C ARG A 478 26.83 -9.74 -5.46
N ASP A 479 27.34 -10.10 -6.62
CA ASP A 479 28.75 -9.94 -6.98
C ASP A 479 29.76 -10.53 -5.97
N GLY A 480 29.35 -11.60 -5.26
CA GLY A 480 30.16 -12.28 -4.24
C GLY A 480 30.07 -11.66 -2.83
N GLU A 481 29.34 -10.57 -2.66
CA GLU A 481 29.10 -9.94 -1.36
C GLU A 481 27.71 -10.33 -0.82
N GLU A 482 27.64 -10.64 0.47
CA GLU A 482 26.38 -10.97 1.14
C GLU A 482 25.51 -9.73 1.33
N LEU A 483 24.28 -9.81 0.86
CA LEU A 483 23.27 -8.77 1.08
C LEU A 483 22.74 -8.85 2.51
N LYS A 484 22.49 -7.68 3.11
CA LYS A 484 22.01 -7.54 4.47
C LYS A 484 20.79 -6.64 4.54
N ASN A 485 19.96 -6.87 5.55
CA ASN A 485 18.91 -5.94 5.93
C ASN A 485 19.44 -5.00 6.99
N TYR A 486 19.30 -3.70 6.77
CA TYR A 486 19.75 -2.67 7.70
C TYR A 486 18.55 -2.00 8.37
N TRP A 487 18.52 -2.02 9.70
CA TRP A 487 17.40 -1.57 10.48
C TRP A 487 17.78 -0.43 11.40
N PHE A 488 16.83 0.46 11.61
CA PHE A 488 16.74 1.27 12.82
C PHE A 488 15.28 1.31 13.26
N ALA A 489 15.02 0.96 14.52
CA ALA A 489 13.70 1.05 15.12
C ALA A 489 13.80 1.84 16.40
N GLY A 490 12.93 2.83 16.57
CA GLY A 490 13.00 3.75 17.70
C GLY A 490 11.75 4.58 17.88
N PHE A 491 11.83 5.56 18.75
CA PHE A 491 10.77 6.51 19.02
C PHE A 491 11.31 7.92 19.27
N TYR A 492 10.46 8.90 19.04
CA TYR A 492 10.78 10.32 19.12
C TYR A 492 9.58 11.11 19.66
N PRO A 493 9.77 12.15 20.53
CA PRO A 493 10.97 12.39 21.37
C PRO A 493 11.22 11.26 22.37
N ALA A 494 12.45 11.12 22.91
CA ALA A 494 12.78 10.05 23.84
C ALA A 494 12.07 10.19 25.20
N GLU A 495 12.00 11.43 25.74
CA GLU A 495 11.44 11.71 27.07
C GLU A 495 9.90 11.64 27.12
N LYS A 496 9.25 11.94 26.01
CA LYS A 496 7.79 11.89 25.86
C LYS A 496 7.46 11.34 24.48
N PRO A 497 7.53 10.03 24.30
CA PRO A 497 7.37 9.41 23.00
C PRO A 497 6.02 9.75 22.36
N ARG A 498 6.08 10.28 21.13
CA ARG A 498 4.92 10.60 20.31
C ARG A 498 4.87 9.74 19.05
N TRP A 499 6.03 9.52 18.45
CA TRP A 499 6.17 8.78 17.21
C TRP A 499 7.05 7.55 17.40
N THR A 500 6.56 6.39 17.04
CA THR A 500 7.40 5.21 16.80
C THR A 500 7.74 5.19 15.32
N ILE A 501 9.04 5.05 15.02
CA ILE A 501 9.55 5.09 13.65
C ILE A 501 10.40 3.85 13.42
N VAL A 502 10.13 3.14 12.33
CA VAL A 502 10.95 2.01 11.86
C VAL A 502 11.41 2.29 10.45
N VAL A 503 12.71 2.17 10.24
CA VAL A 503 13.38 2.23 8.95
C VAL A 503 14.05 0.90 8.70
N MET A 504 13.73 0.26 7.58
CA MET A 504 14.37 -0.97 7.11
C MET A 504 14.82 -0.80 5.67
N GLN A 505 16.10 -1.01 5.40
CA GLN A 505 16.66 -1.07 4.05
C GLN A 505 16.90 -2.52 3.68
N ASP A 506 16.31 -2.94 2.57
CA ASP A 506 16.17 -4.33 2.14
C ASP A 506 17.33 -4.74 1.23
N ALA A 507 17.97 -5.86 1.55
CA ALA A 507 18.90 -6.61 0.70
C ALA A 507 20.00 -5.74 0.03
N GLN A 508 20.77 -5.01 0.84
CA GLN A 508 21.87 -4.15 0.37
C GLN A 508 23.23 -4.66 0.84
N THR A 509 24.29 -4.35 0.10
CA THR A 509 25.67 -4.59 0.56
C THR A 509 26.03 -3.59 1.65
N GLU A 510 25.92 -2.29 1.36
CA GLU A 510 26.05 -1.18 2.30
C GLU A 510 25.20 -0.01 1.81
N PRO A 511 24.28 0.53 2.62
CA PRO A 511 23.48 1.69 2.21
C PRO A 511 24.31 2.98 2.25
N GLU A 512 24.10 3.86 1.28
CA GLU A 512 24.75 5.19 1.23
C GLU A 512 24.40 6.03 2.45
N VAL A 513 23.16 5.99 2.89
CA VAL A 513 22.66 6.63 4.10
C VAL A 513 22.18 5.55 5.04
N SER A 514 22.75 5.49 6.25
CA SER A 514 22.37 4.46 7.23
C SER A 514 20.91 4.61 7.68
N SER A 515 20.26 3.50 8.03
CA SER A 515 18.87 3.53 8.54
C SER A 515 18.72 4.41 9.78
N ALA A 516 19.79 4.55 10.59
CA ALA A 516 19.83 5.47 11.72
C ALA A 516 19.82 6.94 11.28
N ALA A 517 20.58 7.31 10.24
CA ALA A 517 20.56 8.65 9.69
C ALA A 517 19.25 9.00 8.99
N VAL A 518 18.62 8.02 8.32
CA VAL A 518 17.26 8.19 7.76
C VAL A 518 16.25 8.46 8.88
N PHE A 519 16.33 7.74 9.99
CA PHE A 519 15.49 7.97 11.17
C PHE A 519 15.65 9.41 11.72
N ALA A 520 16.89 9.91 11.84
CA ALA A 520 17.14 11.28 12.30
C ALA A 520 16.47 12.32 11.36
N ARG A 521 16.62 12.17 10.05
CA ARG A 521 15.96 13.04 9.06
C ARG A 521 14.43 13.01 9.19
N LEU A 522 13.86 11.85 9.51
CA LEU A 522 12.42 11.73 9.76
C LEU A 522 12.00 12.49 11.01
N CYS A 523 12.78 12.39 12.11
CA CYS A 523 12.51 13.16 13.32
C CYS A 523 12.54 14.66 13.05
N ASP A 524 13.55 15.14 12.31
CA ASP A 524 13.67 16.55 11.93
C ASP A 524 12.49 17.02 11.06
N ALA A 525 12.06 16.18 10.10
CA ALA A 525 10.90 16.48 9.24
C ALA A 525 9.58 16.52 10.04
N LEU A 526 9.42 15.67 11.04
CA LEU A 526 8.24 15.67 11.92
C LEU A 526 8.21 16.90 12.84
N SER A 527 9.37 17.35 13.34
CA SER A 527 9.46 18.56 14.16
C SER A 527 9.15 19.83 13.36
N ALA A 528 9.59 19.91 12.12
CA ALA A 528 9.34 21.06 11.24
C ALA A 528 7.87 21.19 10.79
N GLY A 529 7.09 20.12 10.88
CA GLY A 529 5.67 20.07 10.48
C GLY A 529 4.68 20.39 11.60
N GLU A 530 5.16 20.59 12.83
CA GLU A 530 4.38 21.04 14.00
C GLU A 530 4.43 22.56 14.13
#